data_dccd688eddd67ee0179f231e4a92e7a5
#
_entry.id   dccd688eddd67ee0179f231e4a92e7a5
#
_cell.length_a   1.000
_cell.length_b   1.000
_cell.length_c   1.000
_cell.angle_alpha   90.00
_cell.angle_beta   90.00
_cell.angle_gamma   90.00
#
_symmetry.space_group_name_H-M   'P 1'
#
loop_
_entity.id
_entity.type
_entity.pdbx_description
1 polymer ?
#
loop_
_entity_poly.entity_id
_entity_poly.type
_entity_poly.pdbx_seq_one_letter_code
_entity_poly.pdbx_strand_id
1 'polypeptide(L)'
;MEEEQPDHIAVRQYHIFKQAAGKTAKSILVSAAVRLASFTLPEIQRITGTDDMELGKLGERKQAIFCIIPDSNDASLNFLVGMLYTQAFQELYFQADKVHQGALPVPVRLMFDEFANVALPDGYARLQATMRSRNIMSTIILQNISQLKALFKDDWEGIIGNADSFLYLGGNEQSTHKYISELLGKETIDTKTSSQSKGRNGSYSQNFQQTGRELMTPDEVRRLDNKNAIVLIRGEKPVMDEKYDILKHPNIHRTEDGGAPPYLHTPLRAFAADDLSFPIENIEDIDILEEST
;
A
#
# COMPACT_ATOMS: atom_id res chain seq x y z
N MET A 1 3.55 -1.29 -39.20
CA MET A 1 2.96 -0.29 -38.28
C MET A 1 3.13 1.15 -38.79
N GLU A 2 4.33 1.59 -39.21
CA GLU A 2 4.54 2.95 -39.81
C GLU A 2 3.72 3.16 -41.06
N GLU A 3 3.63 2.16 -41.93
CA GLU A 3 2.84 2.20 -43.18
C GLU A 3 1.33 2.02 -42.93
N GLU A 4 0.94 1.23 -41.93
CA GLU A 4 -0.48 0.91 -41.67
C GLU A 4 -1.14 1.94 -40.76
N GLN A 5 -0.39 2.51 -39.80
CA GLN A 5 -0.88 3.46 -38.82
C GLN A 5 0.14 4.59 -38.55
N PRO A 6 0.37 5.49 -39.53
CA PRO A 6 1.39 6.53 -39.45
C PRO A 6 1.19 7.50 -38.27
N ASP A 7 -0.06 7.71 -37.87
CA ASP A 7 -0.43 8.60 -36.76
C ASP A 7 -0.37 7.94 -35.38
N HIS A 8 -0.04 6.66 -35.29
CA HIS A 8 0.05 5.96 -34.03
C HIS A 8 1.15 6.58 -33.13
N ILE A 9 0.87 6.68 -31.83
CA ILE A 9 1.79 7.32 -30.87
C ILE A 9 3.19 6.68 -30.88
N ALA A 10 3.27 5.36 -31.03
CA ALA A 10 4.54 4.63 -31.12
C ALA A 10 5.39 5.07 -32.31
N VAL A 11 4.75 5.33 -33.48
CA VAL A 11 5.44 5.80 -34.68
C VAL A 11 6.00 7.20 -34.45
N ARG A 12 5.23 8.10 -33.83
CA ARG A 12 5.70 9.45 -33.48
C ARG A 12 6.89 9.40 -32.51
N GLN A 13 6.83 8.55 -31.46
CA GLN A 13 7.94 8.38 -30.52
C GLN A 13 9.19 7.78 -31.18
N TYR A 14 8.99 6.84 -32.11
CA TYR A 14 10.09 6.25 -32.88
C TYR A 14 10.79 7.30 -33.78
N HIS A 15 10.04 8.20 -34.40
CA HIS A 15 10.63 9.30 -35.16
C HIS A 15 11.47 10.25 -34.27
N ILE A 16 11.00 10.54 -33.04
CA ILE A 16 11.77 11.33 -32.08
C ILE A 16 13.07 10.59 -31.72
N PHE A 17 12.98 9.28 -31.45
CA PHE A 17 14.15 8.45 -31.16
C PHE A 17 15.15 8.43 -32.34
N LYS A 18 14.67 8.32 -33.57
CA LYS A 18 15.52 8.35 -34.78
C LYS A 18 16.32 9.67 -34.95
N GLN A 19 15.89 10.76 -34.33
CA GLN A 19 16.64 12.03 -34.33
C GLN A 19 17.84 11.99 -33.40
N ALA A 20 17.91 11.03 -32.47
CA ALA A 20 19.05 10.87 -31.60
C ALA A 20 20.21 10.24 -32.38
N ALA A 21 21.36 10.91 -32.39
CA ALA A 21 22.54 10.43 -33.14
C ALA A 21 23.53 9.63 -32.27
N GLY A 22 24.17 8.64 -32.88
CA GLY A 22 25.37 7.98 -32.38
C GLY A 22 25.30 7.45 -30.94
N LYS A 23 26.12 7.96 -30.05
CA LYS A 23 26.19 7.50 -28.65
C LYS A 23 24.92 7.68 -27.87
N THR A 24 24.13 8.71 -28.15
CA THR A 24 22.87 8.97 -27.47
C THR A 24 21.82 7.90 -27.82
N ALA A 25 21.69 7.51 -29.08
CA ALA A 25 20.77 6.45 -29.50
C ALA A 25 21.14 5.10 -28.84
N LYS A 26 22.45 4.75 -28.85
CA LYS A 26 22.95 3.53 -28.18
C LYS A 26 22.64 3.56 -26.67
N SER A 27 22.83 4.70 -25.99
CA SER A 27 22.54 4.84 -24.56
C SER A 27 21.04 4.68 -24.25
N ILE A 28 20.16 5.22 -25.10
CA ILE A 28 18.71 5.06 -24.96
C ILE A 28 18.33 3.58 -25.13
N LEU A 29 18.86 2.90 -26.14
CA LEU A 29 18.58 1.48 -26.37
C LEU A 29 19.03 0.60 -25.21
N VAL A 30 20.27 0.80 -24.71
CA VAL A 30 20.78 0.07 -23.54
C VAL A 30 19.88 0.33 -22.32
N SER A 31 19.50 1.58 -22.07
CA SER A 31 18.62 1.92 -20.95
C SER A 31 17.23 1.27 -21.08
N ALA A 32 16.67 1.22 -22.28
CA ALA A 32 15.43 0.53 -22.56
C ALA A 32 15.55 -0.98 -22.37
N ALA A 33 16.61 -1.58 -22.93
CA ALA A 33 16.86 -3.02 -22.83
C ALA A 33 17.01 -3.48 -21.37
N VAL A 34 17.74 -2.73 -20.55
CA VAL A 34 17.90 -3.04 -19.12
C VAL A 34 16.55 -2.99 -18.39
N ARG A 35 15.70 -2.00 -18.67
CA ARG A 35 14.37 -1.87 -18.04
C ARG A 35 13.40 -2.95 -18.50
N LEU A 36 13.51 -3.39 -19.75
CA LEU A 36 12.63 -4.41 -20.32
C LEU A 36 13.16 -5.85 -20.10
N ALA A 37 14.39 -5.99 -19.59
CA ALA A 37 15.00 -7.31 -19.37
C ALA A 37 14.15 -8.23 -18.51
N SER A 38 13.47 -7.69 -17.49
CA SER A 38 12.59 -8.47 -16.62
C SER A 38 11.41 -9.11 -17.37
N PHE A 39 10.94 -8.50 -18.47
CA PHE A 39 9.84 -9.04 -19.28
C PHE A 39 10.25 -10.21 -20.18
N THR A 40 11.55 -10.53 -20.23
CA THR A 40 12.05 -11.72 -20.93
C THR A 40 11.96 -12.99 -20.08
N LEU A 41 11.66 -12.86 -18.78
CA LEU A 41 11.46 -14.00 -17.89
C LEU A 41 10.14 -14.72 -18.20
N PRO A 42 10.15 -16.06 -18.41
CA PRO A 42 8.94 -16.80 -18.79
C PRO A 42 7.78 -16.62 -17.82
N GLU A 43 8.07 -16.52 -16.51
CA GLU A 43 7.06 -16.32 -15.48
C GLU A 43 6.35 -14.97 -15.63
N ILE A 44 7.12 -13.92 -15.95
CA ILE A 44 6.58 -12.58 -16.16
C ILE A 44 5.79 -12.50 -17.46
N GLN A 45 6.30 -13.10 -18.53
CA GLN A 45 5.57 -13.19 -19.80
C GLN A 45 4.22 -13.87 -19.61
N ARG A 46 4.17 -14.96 -18.83
CA ARG A 46 2.93 -15.67 -18.53
C ARG A 46 1.93 -14.81 -17.77
N ILE A 47 2.40 -14.04 -16.76
CA ILE A 47 1.51 -13.20 -15.93
C ILE A 47 1.00 -11.99 -16.73
N THR A 48 1.83 -11.44 -17.62
CA THR A 48 1.50 -10.22 -18.36
C THR A 48 0.94 -10.46 -19.76
N GLY A 49 0.88 -11.74 -20.19
CA GLY A 49 0.43 -12.13 -21.53
C GLY A 49 -1.08 -12.05 -21.76
N THR A 50 -1.89 -12.05 -20.68
CA THR A 50 -3.35 -11.98 -20.72
C THR A 50 -3.87 -10.98 -19.70
N ASP A 51 -5.03 -10.38 -19.98
CA ASP A 51 -5.75 -9.54 -19.02
C ASP A 51 -6.87 -10.34 -18.33
N ASP A 52 -6.51 -11.05 -17.26
CA ASP A 52 -7.45 -11.81 -16.44
C ASP A 52 -8.03 -10.99 -15.29
N MET A 53 -7.45 -9.83 -14.98
CA MET A 53 -7.86 -9.01 -13.84
C MET A 53 -9.03 -8.08 -14.18
N GLU A 54 -9.20 -7.73 -15.45
CA GLU A 54 -10.26 -6.82 -15.93
C GLU A 54 -10.36 -5.54 -15.06
N LEU A 55 -9.22 -4.84 -14.86
CA LEU A 55 -9.13 -3.67 -13.99
C LEU A 55 -10.17 -2.59 -14.33
N GLY A 56 -10.56 -2.47 -15.62
CA GLY A 56 -11.61 -1.56 -16.05
C GLY A 56 -13.02 -1.90 -15.53
N LYS A 57 -13.21 -3.07 -14.90
CA LYS A 57 -14.46 -3.47 -14.26
C LYS A 57 -14.45 -3.34 -12.73
N LEU A 58 -13.32 -2.91 -12.17
CA LEU A 58 -13.24 -2.59 -10.75
C LEU A 58 -14.20 -1.44 -10.42
N GLY A 59 -15.04 -1.64 -9.41
CA GLY A 59 -16.01 -0.63 -9.01
C GLY A 59 -17.33 -0.65 -9.80
N GLU A 60 -17.45 -1.48 -10.85
CA GLU A 60 -18.71 -1.71 -11.58
C GLU A 60 -19.46 -2.94 -11.07
N ARG A 61 -18.73 -3.98 -10.70
CA ARG A 61 -19.28 -5.23 -10.17
C ARG A 61 -18.53 -5.67 -8.92
N LYS A 62 -19.14 -6.55 -8.12
CA LYS A 62 -18.47 -7.19 -6.99
C LYS A 62 -17.37 -8.13 -7.48
N GLN A 63 -16.13 -7.78 -7.17
CA GLN A 63 -14.94 -8.50 -7.59
C GLN A 63 -13.89 -8.43 -6.46
N ALA A 64 -13.06 -9.44 -6.32
CA ALA A 64 -11.91 -9.44 -5.42
C ALA A 64 -10.65 -9.85 -6.20
N ILE A 65 -9.61 -9.04 -6.10
CA ILE A 65 -8.29 -9.31 -6.66
C ILE A 65 -7.32 -9.52 -5.51
N PHE A 66 -6.63 -10.66 -5.51
CA PHE A 66 -5.61 -10.99 -4.53
C PHE A 66 -4.22 -10.89 -5.18
N CYS A 67 -3.42 -9.92 -4.76
CA CYS A 67 -2.04 -9.76 -5.17
C CYS A 67 -1.14 -10.39 -4.11
N ILE A 68 -0.67 -11.61 -4.36
CA ILE A 68 0.20 -12.34 -3.46
C ILE A 68 1.65 -12.09 -3.88
N ILE A 69 2.43 -11.46 -3.00
CA ILE A 69 3.82 -11.10 -3.22
C ILE A 69 4.67 -12.03 -2.36
N PRO A 70 5.66 -12.74 -2.93
CA PRO A 70 6.55 -13.59 -2.14
C PRO A 70 7.40 -12.75 -1.18
N ASP A 71 7.59 -13.24 0.05
CA ASP A 71 8.46 -12.61 1.07
C ASP A 71 9.96 -12.65 0.72
N SER A 72 10.31 -13.36 -0.34
CA SER A 72 11.69 -13.37 -0.81
C SER A 72 12.11 -11.94 -1.18
N ASN A 73 13.28 -11.50 -0.71
CA ASN A 73 13.88 -10.19 -1.00
C ASN A 73 14.15 -9.96 -2.50
N ASP A 74 13.48 -10.66 -3.37
CA ASP A 74 13.59 -10.49 -4.80
C ASP A 74 12.79 -9.24 -5.23
N ALA A 75 13.42 -8.08 -5.02
CA ALA A 75 12.91 -6.78 -5.48
C ALA A 75 12.67 -6.75 -7.00
N SER A 76 13.07 -7.79 -7.73
CA SER A 76 12.92 -7.86 -9.18
C SER A 76 11.47 -7.87 -9.64
N LEU A 77 10.53 -8.33 -8.81
CA LEU A 77 9.10 -8.38 -9.13
C LEU A 77 8.30 -7.18 -8.61
N ASN A 78 8.87 -6.33 -7.76
CA ASN A 78 8.16 -5.17 -7.19
C ASN A 78 7.67 -4.18 -8.24
N PHE A 79 8.33 -4.11 -9.39
CA PHE A 79 7.88 -3.24 -10.49
C PHE A 79 6.52 -3.68 -11.04
N LEU A 80 6.21 -4.99 -11.07
CA LEU A 80 4.89 -5.49 -11.51
C LEU A 80 3.78 -5.03 -10.57
N VAL A 81 4.05 -5.07 -9.27
CA VAL A 81 3.12 -4.59 -8.24
C VAL A 81 2.89 -3.09 -8.40
N GLY A 82 3.96 -2.33 -8.62
CA GLY A 82 3.86 -0.89 -8.90
C GLY A 82 3.07 -0.58 -10.17
N MET A 83 3.25 -1.37 -11.23
CA MET A 83 2.46 -1.26 -12.45
C MET A 83 0.98 -1.58 -12.21
N LEU A 84 0.69 -2.67 -11.50
CA LEU A 84 -0.67 -3.08 -11.15
C LEU A 84 -1.41 -1.95 -10.41
N TYR A 85 -0.82 -1.43 -9.33
CA TYR A 85 -1.46 -0.37 -8.57
C TYR A 85 -1.57 0.94 -9.36
N THR A 86 -0.56 1.28 -10.16
CA THR A 86 -0.62 2.47 -11.01
C THR A 86 -1.78 2.37 -12.00
N GLN A 87 -1.92 1.25 -12.69
CA GLN A 87 -3.02 1.02 -13.64
C GLN A 87 -4.38 0.95 -12.91
N ALA A 88 -4.46 0.24 -11.78
CA ALA A 88 -5.68 0.14 -11.00
C ALA A 88 -6.18 1.52 -10.54
N PHE A 89 -5.30 2.37 -10.02
CA PHE A 89 -5.67 3.73 -9.63
C PHE A 89 -6.08 4.59 -10.83
N GLN A 90 -5.34 4.52 -11.94
CA GLN A 90 -5.69 5.24 -13.17
C GLN A 90 -7.08 4.86 -13.65
N GLU A 91 -7.36 3.55 -13.70
CA GLU A 91 -8.65 3.05 -14.15
C GLU A 91 -9.79 3.41 -13.20
N LEU A 92 -9.61 3.21 -11.88
CA LEU A 92 -10.61 3.57 -10.87
C LEU A 92 -10.98 5.07 -10.92
N TYR A 93 -9.98 5.93 -11.06
CA TYR A 93 -10.22 7.38 -11.18
C TYR A 93 -10.87 7.75 -12.51
N PHE A 94 -10.45 7.12 -13.60
CA PHE A 94 -11.09 7.32 -14.91
C PHE A 94 -12.57 6.89 -14.88
N GLN A 95 -12.86 5.71 -14.36
CA GLN A 95 -14.24 5.19 -14.23
C GLN A 95 -15.09 6.12 -13.34
N ALA A 96 -14.58 6.50 -12.17
CA ALA A 96 -15.29 7.40 -11.28
C ALA A 96 -15.58 8.76 -11.94
N ASP A 97 -14.56 9.42 -12.50
CA ASP A 97 -14.66 10.80 -12.94
C ASP A 97 -15.28 10.95 -14.34
N LYS A 98 -15.03 10.00 -15.25
CA LYS A 98 -15.45 10.12 -16.65
C LYS A 98 -16.67 9.29 -17.01
N VAL A 99 -16.83 8.13 -16.37
CA VAL A 99 -17.93 7.20 -16.70
C VAL A 99 -19.09 7.39 -15.72
N HIS A 100 -18.80 7.49 -14.42
CA HIS A 100 -19.82 7.48 -13.35
C HIS A 100 -20.06 8.83 -12.68
N GLN A 101 -19.67 9.96 -13.30
CA GLN A 101 -20.00 11.32 -12.85
C GLN A 101 -19.49 11.65 -11.43
N GLY A 102 -18.40 11.04 -11.00
CA GLY A 102 -17.68 11.40 -9.78
C GLY A 102 -17.52 10.30 -8.74
N ALA A 103 -18.31 9.22 -8.80
CA ALA A 103 -18.19 8.12 -7.83
C ALA A 103 -18.48 6.76 -8.47
N LEU A 104 -17.72 5.73 -8.07
CA LEU A 104 -17.94 4.37 -8.51
C LEU A 104 -19.26 3.80 -7.97
N PRO A 105 -20.02 3.03 -8.77
CA PRO A 105 -21.30 2.44 -8.33
C PRO A 105 -21.12 1.37 -7.26
N VAL A 106 -20.00 0.63 -7.28
CA VAL A 106 -19.63 -0.34 -6.26
C VAL A 106 -18.39 0.17 -5.52
N PRO A 107 -18.45 0.33 -4.17
CA PRO A 107 -17.30 0.76 -3.40
C PRO A 107 -16.10 -0.18 -3.56
N VAL A 108 -14.92 0.39 -3.78
CA VAL A 108 -13.67 -0.37 -3.90
C VAL A 108 -12.83 -0.15 -2.66
N ARG A 109 -12.41 -1.23 -2.01
CA ARG A 109 -11.50 -1.21 -0.87
C ARG A 109 -10.16 -1.82 -1.25
N LEU A 110 -9.11 -1.06 -1.12
CA LEU A 110 -7.73 -1.49 -1.25
C LEU A 110 -7.22 -1.87 0.16
N MET A 111 -6.79 -3.11 0.33
CA MET A 111 -6.22 -3.59 1.59
C MET A 111 -4.73 -3.84 1.37
N PHE A 112 -3.90 -3.02 1.99
CA PHE A 112 -2.45 -3.12 1.92
C PHE A 112 -1.94 -3.78 3.20
N ASP A 113 -1.79 -5.09 3.16
CA ASP A 113 -1.05 -5.82 4.17
C ASP A 113 0.45 -5.56 3.96
N GLU A 114 1.17 -5.27 5.03
CA GLU A 114 2.57 -4.84 4.96
C GLU A 114 2.84 -3.68 3.99
N PHE A 115 2.07 -2.61 4.14
CA PHE A 115 2.10 -1.43 3.27
C PHE A 115 3.50 -0.89 2.96
N ALA A 116 4.45 -1.05 3.90
CA ALA A 116 5.83 -0.60 3.70
C ALA A 116 6.56 -1.33 2.56
N ASN A 117 6.13 -2.54 2.23
CA ASN A 117 6.76 -3.38 1.21
C ASN A 117 6.05 -3.31 -0.15
N VAL A 118 4.94 -2.57 -0.22
CA VAL A 118 4.15 -2.44 -1.45
C VAL A 118 4.72 -1.31 -2.31
N ALA A 119 4.98 -1.61 -3.59
CA ALA A 119 5.31 -0.58 -4.57
C ALA A 119 4.06 0.24 -4.90
N LEU A 120 4.00 1.46 -4.40
CA LEU A 120 2.87 2.37 -4.58
C LEU A 120 3.05 3.24 -5.83
N PRO A 121 1.95 3.74 -6.43
CA PRO A 121 2.04 4.73 -7.48
C PRO A 121 2.59 6.06 -6.96
N ASP A 122 3.27 6.79 -7.83
CA ASP A 122 3.75 8.12 -7.52
C ASP A 122 2.61 9.04 -7.06
N GLY A 123 2.84 9.77 -5.97
CA GLY A 123 1.85 10.67 -5.41
C GLY A 123 0.69 9.99 -4.68
N TYR A 124 0.88 8.78 -4.13
CA TYR A 124 -0.14 8.06 -3.35
C TYR A 124 -0.82 8.91 -2.28
N ALA A 125 -0.08 9.76 -1.56
CA ALA A 125 -0.67 10.66 -0.54
C ALA A 125 -1.77 11.58 -1.14
N ARG A 126 -1.56 12.08 -2.36
CA ARG A 126 -2.55 12.88 -3.08
C ARG A 126 -3.75 12.05 -3.52
N LEU A 127 -3.52 10.82 -3.98
CA LEU A 127 -4.58 9.90 -4.33
C LEU A 127 -5.44 9.61 -3.10
N GLN A 128 -4.82 9.24 -1.98
CA GLN A 128 -5.52 8.94 -0.73
C GLN A 128 -6.43 10.09 -0.28
N ALA A 129 -5.98 11.33 -0.40
CA ALA A 129 -6.75 12.50 -0.01
C ALA A 129 -8.05 12.69 -0.83
N THR A 130 -8.12 12.12 -2.03
CA THR A 130 -9.23 12.31 -2.99
C THR A 130 -10.04 11.06 -3.28
N MET A 131 -9.63 9.87 -2.80
CA MET A 131 -10.31 8.61 -3.13
C MET A 131 -11.70 8.47 -2.48
N ARG A 132 -11.92 9.07 -1.31
CA ARG A 132 -13.19 8.97 -0.59
C ARG A 132 -14.39 9.46 -1.41
N SER A 133 -14.27 10.60 -2.09
CA SER A 133 -15.33 11.15 -2.92
C SER A 133 -15.69 10.26 -4.12
N ARG A 134 -14.78 9.38 -4.51
CA ARG A 134 -14.92 8.44 -5.63
C ARG A 134 -15.38 7.05 -5.21
N ASN A 135 -15.79 6.88 -3.96
CA ASN A 135 -16.17 5.57 -3.41
C ASN A 135 -15.00 4.58 -3.36
N ILE A 136 -13.78 5.09 -3.23
CA ILE A 136 -12.56 4.31 -3.07
C ILE A 136 -12.07 4.47 -1.63
N MET A 137 -11.68 3.37 -1.00
CA MET A 137 -11.18 3.33 0.38
C MET A 137 -9.86 2.56 0.41
N SER A 138 -8.98 2.94 1.33
CA SER A 138 -7.76 2.18 1.61
C SER A 138 -7.70 1.77 3.08
N THR A 139 -7.23 0.56 3.32
CA THR A 139 -6.84 0.05 4.63
C THR A 139 -5.34 -0.20 4.56
N ILE A 140 -4.59 0.48 5.43
CA ILE A 140 -3.13 0.43 5.48
C ILE A 140 -2.74 -0.30 6.75
N ILE A 141 -1.94 -1.37 6.64
CA ILE A 141 -1.41 -2.13 7.77
C ILE A 141 0.10 -1.92 7.82
N LEU A 142 0.59 -1.55 8.99
CA LEU A 142 1.99 -1.23 9.25
C LEU A 142 2.43 -1.90 10.55
N GLN A 143 3.68 -2.31 10.61
CA GLN A 143 4.27 -2.83 11.84
C GLN A 143 4.57 -1.72 12.84
N ASN A 144 4.91 -0.52 12.36
CA ASN A 144 5.22 0.65 13.17
C ASN A 144 5.11 1.95 12.37
N ILE A 145 5.06 3.07 13.07
CA ILE A 145 4.96 4.41 12.45
C ILE A 145 6.24 4.85 11.73
N SER A 146 7.40 4.34 12.14
CA SER A 146 8.68 4.67 11.50
C SER A 146 8.71 4.23 10.05
N GLN A 147 8.02 3.13 9.69
CA GLN A 147 7.87 2.71 8.30
C GLN A 147 7.15 3.77 7.45
N LEU A 148 6.07 4.34 7.99
CA LEU A 148 5.32 5.39 7.29
C LEU A 148 6.14 6.66 7.12
N LYS A 149 6.89 7.06 8.16
CA LYS A 149 7.81 8.20 8.11
C LYS A 149 8.92 8.02 7.09
N ALA A 150 9.45 6.81 6.95
CA ALA A 150 10.47 6.50 5.95
C ALA A 150 9.93 6.61 4.53
N LEU A 151 8.69 6.16 4.27
CA LEU A 151 8.06 6.18 2.96
C LEU A 151 7.65 7.60 2.52
N PHE A 152 7.04 8.38 3.41
CA PHE A 152 6.37 9.63 3.06
C PHE A 152 7.04 10.87 3.62
N LYS A 153 8.13 10.73 4.38
CA LYS A 153 8.87 11.85 4.97
C LYS A 153 7.91 12.86 5.63
N ASP A 154 7.76 14.05 5.04
CA ASP A 154 6.94 15.12 5.58
C ASP A 154 5.43 14.91 5.40
N ASP A 155 5.01 14.04 4.46
CA ASP A 155 3.60 13.78 4.15
C ASP A 155 2.95 12.67 5.02
N TRP A 156 3.72 12.01 5.90
CA TRP A 156 3.24 10.86 6.68
C TRP A 156 2.05 11.20 7.60
N GLU A 157 2.03 12.38 8.20
CA GLU A 157 0.91 12.84 9.03
C GLU A 157 -0.37 13.04 8.21
N GLY A 158 -0.22 13.48 6.96
CA GLY A 158 -1.33 13.59 6.02
C GLY A 158 -1.96 12.24 5.69
N ILE A 159 -1.16 11.19 5.56
CA ILE A 159 -1.66 9.81 5.35
C ILE A 159 -2.55 9.38 6.52
N ILE A 160 -2.10 9.58 7.75
CA ILE A 160 -2.89 9.24 8.94
C ILE A 160 -4.10 10.17 9.08
N GLY A 161 -3.92 11.47 8.85
CA GLY A 161 -4.97 12.48 8.95
C GLY A 161 -6.14 12.24 7.98
N ASN A 162 -5.89 11.57 6.85
CA ASN A 162 -6.91 11.18 5.89
C ASN A 162 -7.65 9.88 6.28
N ALA A 163 -7.18 9.15 7.30
CA ALA A 163 -7.88 7.98 7.81
C ALA A 163 -8.97 8.38 8.80
N ASP A 164 -10.18 7.82 8.64
CA ASP A 164 -11.28 8.04 9.59
C ASP A 164 -11.15 7.16 10.84
N SER A 165 -10.44 6.05 10.74
CA SER A 165 -10.22 5.11 11.83
C SER A 165 -8.75 4.74 11.94
N PHE A 166 -8.26 4.67 13.17
CA PHE A 166 -6.91 4.21 13.49
C PHE A 166 -7.03 3.08 14.52
N LEU A 167 -6.47 1.91 14.18
CA LEU A 167 -6.48 0.73 15.04
C LEU A 167 -5.05 0.42 15.48
N TYR A 168 -4.80 0.41 16.79
CA TYR A 168 -3.53 0.01 17.39
C TYR A 168 -3.65 -1.37 18.04
N LEU A 169 -2.86 -2.31 17.56
CA LEU A 169 -2.87 -3.71 18.01
C LEU A 169 -1.71 -4.07 18.96
N GLY A 170 -0.95 -3.08 19.40
CA GLY A 170 0.27 -3.30 20.17
C GLY A 170 1.52 -3.25 19.27
N GLY A 171 2.68 -3.23 19.90
CA GLY A 171 3.99 -3.17 19.22
C GLY A 171 5.10 -2.84 20.22
N ASN A 172 6.36 -2.87 19.77
CA ASN A 172 7.53 -2.62 20.60
C ASN A 172 8.34 -1.38 20.18
N GLU A 173 7.83 -0.57 19.26
CA GLU A 173 8.55 0.57 18.71
C GLU A 173 8.21 1.86 19.45
N GLN A 174 9.22 2.54 19.96
CA GLN A 174 9.09 3.69 20.88
C GLN A 174 8.36 4.89 20.24
N SER A 175 8.62 5.19 18.98
CA SER A 175 7.97 6.35 18.35
C SER A 175 6.48 6.12 18.15
N THR A 176 6.07 4.86 17.93
CA THR A 176 4.66 4.46 17.88
C THR A 176 3.99 4.63 19.24
N HIS A 177 4.61 4.17 20.33
CA HIS A 177 4.04 4.35 21.67
C HIS A 177 3.82 5.82 22.02
N LYS A 178 4.80 6.67 21.70
CA LYS A 178 4.71 8.12 21.88
C LYS A 178 3.54 8.71 21.12
N TYR A 179 3.46 8.35 19.84
CA TYR A 179 2.41 8.83 18.94
C TYR A 179 1.00 8.43 19.42
N ILE A 180 0.82 7.17 19.84
CA ILE A 180 -0.46 6.69 20.39
C ILE A 180 -0.81 7.43 21.68
N SER A 181 0.14 7.63 22.59
CA SER A 181 -0.08 8.39 23.83
C SER A 181 -0.54 9.82 23.54
N GLU A 182 0.08 10.48 22.54
CA GLU A 182 -0.29 11.84 22.12
C GLU A 182 -1.70 11.88 21.49
N LEU A 183 -2.06 10.88 20.68
CA LEU A 183 -3.40 10.77 20.08
C LEU A 183 -4.51 10.53 21.11
N LEU A 184 -4.21 9.77 22.17
CA LEU A 184 -5.15 9.52 23.26
C LEU A 184 -5.45 10.79 24.06
N GLY A 185 -4.50 11.73 24.08
CA GLY A 185 -4.65 13.00 24.80
C GLY A 185 -4.47 12.87 26.31
N LYS A 186 -5.03 13.84 27.03
CA LYS A 186 -4.87 13.97 28.49
C LYS A 186 -6.22 13.95 29.19
N GLU A 187 -6.22 13.41 30.41
CA GLU A 187 -7.32 13.51 31.36
C GLU A 187 -6.92 14.42 32.54
N THR A 188 -7.91 15.01 33.19
CA THR A 188 -7.70 15.78 34.42
C THR A 188 -7.83 14.83 35.60
N ILE A 189 -6.80 14.73 36.38
CA ILE A 189 -6.80 13.97 37.65
C ILE A 189 -6.75 14.90 38.86
N ASP A 190 -7.51 14.57 39.90
CA ASP A 190 -7.48 15.23 41.18
C ASP A 190 -6.39 14.63 42.03
N THR A 191 -5.35 15.41 42.31
CA THR A 191 -4.25 15.00 43.17
C THR A 191 -4.43 15.59 44.56
N LYS A 192 -4.51 14.72 45.59
CA LYS A 192 -4.54 15.11 47.00
C LYS A 192 -3.14 14.99 47.58
N THR A 193 -2.54 16.11 47.91
CA THR A 193 -1.28 16.10 48.67
C THR A 193 -1.58 16.44 50.13
N SER A 194 -1.28 15.52 51.04
CA SER A 194 -1.40 15.75 52.48
C SER A 194 -0.01 15.98 53.08
N SER A 195 0.16 17.11 53.75
CA SER A 195 1.37 17.40 54.55
C SER A 195 1.02 17.39 56.04
N GLN A 196 1.66 16.55 56.81
CA GLN A 196 1.51 16.48 58.26
C GLN A 196 2.83 16.85 58.95
N SER A 197 2.86 17.96 59.67
CA SER A 197 3.97 18.35 60.52
C SER A 197 3.79 17.76 61.90
N LYS A 198 4.78 16.94 62.35
CA LYS A 198 4.83 16.38 63.71
C LYS A 198 5.65 17.33 64.57
N GLY A 199 5.00 18.26 65.28
CA GLY A 199 5.59 19.14 66.24
C GLY A 199 4.55 19.54 67.28
N ARG A 200 4.98 20.27 68.38
CA ARG A 200 4.14 20.65 69.56
C ARG A 200 2.90 21.51 69.08
N ASN A 201 2.91 22.03 67.88
CA ASN A 201 1.80 22.70 67.17
C ASN A 201 1.61 22.08 65.80
N GLY A 202 1.39 20.76 65.71
CA GLY A 202 1.21 20.05 64.43
C GLY A 202 0.05 20.63 63.61
N SER A 203 0.32 20.99 62.37
CA SER A 203 -0.69 21.41 61.40
C SER A 203 -0.89 20.32 60.34
N TYR A 204 -2.14 20.09 59.99
CA TYR A 204 -2.54 19.25 58.90
C TYR A 204 -3.02 20.12 57.75
N SER A 205 -2.39 20.02 56.59
CA SER A 205 -2.78 20.74 55.39
C SER A 205 -3.09 19.73 54.29
N GLN A 206 -4.26 19.84 53.69
CA GLN A 206 -4.60 19.14 52.47
C GLN A 206 -4.65 20.14 51.31
N ASN A 207 -3.88 19.86 50.28
CA ASN A 207 -3.91 20.63 49.06
C ASN A 207 -4.54 19.77 47.97
N PHE A 208 -5.56 20.30 47.30
CA PHE A 208 -6.24 19.70 46.15
C PHE A 208 -5.71 20.39 44.92
N GLN A 209 -5.08 19.64 44.04
CA GLN A 209 -4.56 20.16 42.78
C GLN A 209 -5.11 19.32 41.63
N GLN A 210 -5.65 19.98 40.64
CA GLN A 210 -6.01 19.35 39.36
C GLN A 210 -4.81 19.40 38.45
N THR A 211 -4.40 18.22 37.95
CA THR A 211 -3.26 18.09 37.04
C THR A 211 -3.66 17.29 35.81
N GLY A 212 -3.26 17.77 34.65
CA GLY A 212 -3.45 17.00 33.38
C GLY A 212 -2.47 15.82 33.36
N ARG A 213 -2.96 14.60 33.19
CA ARG A 213 -2.17 13.40 32.97
C ARG A 213 -2.48 12.86 31.60
N GLU A 214 -1.49 12.30 30.90
CA GLU A 214 -1.75 11.51 29.68
C GLU A 214 -2.71 10.37 30.01
N LEU A 215 -3.73 10.17 29.16
CA LEU A 215 -4.73 9.10 29.35
C LEU A 215 -4.04 7.73 29.45
N MET A 216 -3.02 7.50 28.61
CA MET A 216 -2.04 6.44 28.73
C MET A 216 -0.66 7.01 28.42
N THR A 217 0.28 6.83 29.30
CA THR A 217 1.68 7.18 29.05
C THR A 217 2.29 6.25 27.99
N PRO A 218 3.38 6.64 27.30
CA PRO A 218 4.06 5.75 26.34
C PRO A 218 4.44 4.39 26.93
N ASP A 219 4.78 4.35 28.22
CA ASP A 219 5.08 3.10 28.94
C ASP A 219 3.84 2.23 29.16
N GLU A 220 2.70 2.83 29.42
CA GLU A 220 1.42 2.12 29.53
C GLU A 220 0.97 1.60 28.19
N VAL A 221 1.13 2.38 27.10
CA VAL A 221 0.88 1.94 25.73
C VAL A 221 1.77 0.74 25.36
N ARG A 222 3.07 0.78 25.71
CA ARG A 222 3.99 -0.33 25.48
C ARG A 222 3.57 -1.62 26.19
N ARG A 223 2.96 -1.49 27.37
CA ARG A 223 2.50 -2.62 28.19
C ARG A 223 1.05 -3.01 27.94
N LEU A 224 0.45 -2.53 26.85
CA LEU A 224 -0.89 -2.94 26.45
C LEU A 224 -0.95 -4.47 26.36
N ASP A 225 -1.95 -5.07 27.02
CA ASP A 225 -2.15 -6.52 26.95
C ASP A 225 -2.35 -6.95 25.50
N ASN A 226 -1.72 -8.05 25.09
CA ASN A 226 -1.84 -8.58 23.72
C ASN A 226 -3.27 -8.94 23.33
N LYS A 227 -4.18 -9.12 24.28
CA LYS A 227 -5.59 -9.35 24.00
C LYS A 227 -6.33 -8.08 23.59
N ASN A 228 -5.80 -6.92 23.93
CA ASN A 228 -6.46 -5.63 23.77
C ASN A 228 -6.00 -4.91 22.50
N ALA A 229 -6.88 -4.07 21.98
CA ALA A 229 -6.62 -3.12 20.93
C ALA A 229 -7.13 -1.74 21.32
N ILE A 230 -6.55 -0.68 20.78
CA ILE A 230 -7.03 0.70 20.91
C ILE A 230 -7.59 1.14 19.56
N VAL A 231 -8.81 1.62 19.56
CA VAL A 231 -9.53 2.11 18.38
C VAL A 231 -9.78 3.60 18.56
N LEU A 232 -9.35 4.37 17.55
CA LEU A 232 -9.62 5.80 17.44
C LEU A 232 -10.46 6.02 16.19
N ILE A 233 -11.61 6.64 16.37
CA ILE A 233 -12.53 6.98 15.27
C ILE A 233 -12.71 8.49 15.29
N ARG A 234 -12.66 9.14 14.14
CA ARG A 234 -12.83 10.59 14.04
C ARG A 234 -14.15 11.02 14.63
N GLY A 235 -14.09 11.94 15.60
CA GLY A 235 -15.26 12.48 16.28
C GLY A 235 -15.73 11.68 17.50
N GLU A 236 -15.12 10.53 17.78
CA GLU A 236 -15.46 9.68 18.91
C GLU A 236 -14.32 9.67 19.97
N LYS A 237 -14.67 9.27 21.18
CA LYS A 237 -13.68 9.03 22.24
C LYS A 237 -12.89 7.76 21.92
N PRO A 238 -11.61 7.70 22.31
CA PRO A 238 -10.81 6.48 22.20
C PRO A 238 -11.52 5.31 22.90
N VAL A 239 -11.46 4.13 22.27
CA VAL A 239 -12.02 2.89 22.83
C VAL A 239 -10.90 1.86 22.96
N MET A 240 -10.83 1.19 24.10
CA MET A 240 -9.98 0.01 24.29
C MET A 240 -10.91 -1.20 24.42
N ASP A 241 -10.67 -2.23 23.61
CA ASP A 241 -11.51 -3.43 23.56
C ASP A 241 -10.64 -4.66 23.28
N GLU A 242 -11.20 -5.84 23.51
CA GLU A 242 -10.52 -7.09 23.21
C GLU A 242 -10.43 -7.33 21.70
N LYS A 243 -9.29 -7.86 21.25
CA LYS A 243 -9.12 -8.30 19.86
C LYS A 243 -10.08 -9.45 19.57
N TYR A 244 -10.66 -9.43 18.38
CA TYR A 244 -11.48 -10.52 17.93
C TYR A 244 -10.66 -11.82 17.78
N ASP A 245 -11.17 -12.88 18.37
CA ASP A 245 -10.57 -14.21 18.21
C ASP A 245 -10.97 -14.77 16.84
N ILE A 246 -10.01 -14.79 15.91
CA ILE A 246 -10.24 -15.22 14.53
C ILE A 246 -10.70 -16.69 14.46
N LEU A 247 -10.32 -17.53 15.43
CA LEU A 247 -10.72 -18.93 15.46
C LEU A 247 -12.23 -19.11 15.74
N LYS A 248 -12.90 -18.06 16.23
CA LYS A 248 -14.36 -18.03 16.41
C LYS A 248 -15.12 -17.51 15.18
N HIS A 249 -14.40 -17.15 14.10
CA HIS A 249 -15.05 -16.64 12.91
C HIS A 249 -15.92 -17.73 12.24
N PRO A 250 -17.17 -17.42 11.83
CA PRO A 250 -18.07 -18.43 11.22
C PRO A 250 -17.47 -19.15 10.00
N ASN A 251 -16.59 -18.49 9.26
CA ASN A 251 -15.94 -19.02 8.06
C ASN A 251 -14.58 -19.65 8.33
N ILE A 252 -14.17 -19.86 9.58
CA ILE A 252 -12.85 -20.40 9.91
C ILE A 252 -12.58 -21.74 9.19
N HIS A 253 -13.63 -22.57 9.03
CA HIS A 253 -13.56 -23.85 8.31
C HIS A 253 -13.13 -23.73 6.83
N ARG A 254 -13.07 -22.53 6.28
CA ARG A 254 -12.61 -22.23 4.90
C ARG A 254 -11.15 -21.81 4.84
N THR A 255 -10.49 -21.70 5.97
CA THR A 255 -9.08 -21.28 6.09
C THR A 255 -8.22 -22.47 6.51
N GLU A 256 -6.92 -22.35 6.33
CA GLU A 256 -5.95 -23.36 6.78
C GLU A 256 -6.06 -23.61 8.29
N ASP A 257 -6.21 -22.57 9.10
CA ASP A 257 -6.42 -22.68 10.54
C ASP A 257 -7.68 -23.47 10.91
N GLY A 258 -8.68 -23.49 10.04
CA GLY A 258 -9.90 -24.28 10.17
C GLY A 258 -9.85 -25.64 9.47
N GLY A 259 -8.68 -26.03 8.93
CA GLY A 259 -8.44 -27.32 8.29
C GLY A 259 -8.83 -27.38 6.81
N ALA A 260 -9.08 -26.25 6.16
CA ALA A 260 -9.28 -26.24 4.71
C ALA A 260 -7.97 -26.55 3.97
N PRO A 261 -8.01 -27.30 2.86
CA PRO A 261 -6.83 -27.49 2.04
C PRO A 261 -6.38 -26.15 1.42
N PRO A 262 -5.05 -25.97 1.19
CA PRO A 262 -4.54 -24.81 0.50
C PRO A 262 -5.21 -24.62 -0.86
N TYR A 263 -5.50 -23.37 -1.22
CA TYR A 263 -6.00 -23.05 -2.55
C TYR A 263 -4.91 -23.31 -3.58
N LEU A 264 -5.16 -24.26 -4.48
CA LEU A 264 -4.27 -24.51 -5.61
C LEU A 264 -4.69 -23.62 -6.77
N HIS A 265 -3.84 -22.67 -7.11
CA HIS A 265 -3.99 -21.94 -8.35
C HIS A 265 -3.87 -22.91 -9.51
N THR A 266 -4.96 -23.14 -10.24
CA THR A 266 -4.87 -23.87 -11.50
C THR A 266 -3.91 -23.10 -12.38
N PRO A 267 -2.84 -23.70 -12.93
CA PRO A 267 -1.99 -23.00 -13.86
C PRO A 267 -2.90 -22.52 -15.00
N LEU A 268 -3.00 -21.19 -15.14
CA LEU A 268 -3.58 -20.57 -16.33
C LEU A 268 -2.99 -21.32 -17.51
N ARG A 269 -3.79 -21.66 -18.51
CA ARG A 269 -3.42 -22.44 -19.69
C ARG A 269 -1.95 -22.21 -20.02
N ALA A 270 -1.15 -23.26 -19.93
CA ALA A 270 0.21 -23.19 -20.39
C ALA A 270 0.13 -22.73 -21.85
N PHE A 271 0.53 -21.48 -22.12
CA PHE A 271 0.80 -21.09 -23.49
C PHE A 271 1.85 -22.08 -23.96
N ALA A 272 1.56 -22.80 -25.03
CA ALA A 272 2.58 -23.58 -25.69
C ALA A 272 3.71 -22.61 -26.03
N ALA A 273 4.96 -23.01 -25.82
CA ALA A 273 6.11 -22.15 -26.16
C ALA A 273 6.08 -21.70 -27.62
N ASP A 274 5.36 -22.41 -28.47
CA ASP A 274 5.10 -22.10 -29.87
C ASP A 274 4.17 -20.88 -30.08
N ASP A 275 3.33 -20.50 -29.10
CA ASP A 275 2.44 -19.34 -29.23
C ASP A 275 3.18 -18.01 -29.06
N LEU A 276 4.42 -18.04 -28.56
CA LEU A 276 5.28 -16.86 -28.36
C LEU A 276 6.46 -16.82 -29.32
N SER A 277 6.54 -17.75 -30.28
CA SER A 277 7.54 -17.69 -31.34
C SER A 277 7.15 -16.60 -32.34
N PHE A 278 7.69 -15.40 -32.17
CA PHE A 278 7.80 -14.45 -33.25
C PHE A 278 8.79 -15.07 -34.25
N PRO A 279 8.39 -15.38 -35.51
CA PRO A 279 9.36 -15.81 -36.48
C PRO A 279 10.30 -14.62 -36.73
N ILE A 280 11.50 -14.67 -36.14
CA ILE A 280 12.62 -13.85 -36.61
C ILE A 280 13.05 -14.54 -37.90
N GLU A 281 12.48 -14.13 -39.02
CA GLU A 281 12.74 -14.76 -40.30
C GLU A 281 14.17 -14.58 -40.80
N ASN A 282 14.93 -13.58 -40.28
CA ASN A 282 16.34 -13.41 -40.56
C ASN A 282 17.03 -12.59 -39.48
N ILE A 283 18.12 -13.15 -38.93
CA ILE A 283 19.09 -12.42 -38.08
C ILE A 283 19.81 -11.32 -38.89
N GLU A 284 19.75 -11.38 -40.21
CA GLU A 284 20.36 -10.41 -41.15
C GLU A 284 19.62 -9.06 -41.20
N ASP A 285 18.39 -8.98 -40.71
CA ASP A 285 17.62 -7.74 -40.66
C ASP A 285 17.98 -6.86 -39.43
N ILE A 286 18.88 -7.32 -38.57
CA ILE A 286 19.49 -6.51 -37.53
C ILE A 286 20.75 -5.88 -38.16
N ASP A 287 20.60 -4.71 -38.77
CA ASP A 287 21.73 -3.86 -39.15
C ASP A 287 22.59 -3.54 -37.91
N ILE A 288 23.55 -4.39 -37.62
CA ILE A 288 24.67 -4.07 -36.75
C ILE A 288 25.50 -3.07 -37.55
N LEU A 289 25.28 -1.78 -37.31
CA LEU A 289 26.14 -0.73 -37.83
C LEU A 289 27.55 -0.97 -37.33
N GLU A 290 28.33 -1.69 -38.14
CA GLU A 290 29.79 -1.81 -37.92
C GLU A 290 30.37 -0.40 -37.96
N GLU A 291 31.19 -0.09 -36.97
CA GLU A 291 31.97 1.15 -36.90
C GLU A 291 32.91 1.20 -38.13
N SER A 292 32.63 2.10 -39.06
CA SER A 292 33.67 2.57 -39.96
C SER A 292 34.64 3.45 -39.16
N THR A 293 35.84 2.95 -38.99
CA THR A 293 37.04 3.58 -38.43
C THR A 293 37.28 5.03 -38.87
#